data_74d5602d5541e2db0b0392d68c83ca76
#
_entry.id   74d5602d5541e2db0b0392d68c83ca76
#
_cell.length_a   1.000
_cell.length_b   1.000
_cell.length_c   1.000
_cell.angle_alpha   90.00
_cell.angle_beta   90.00
_cell.angle_gamma   90.00
#
_symmetry.space_group_name_H-M   'P 1'
#
loop_
_entity.id
_entity.type
_entity.pdbx_description
1 polymer ?
#
loop_
_entity_poly.entity_id
_entity_poly.type
_entity_poly.pdbx_seq_one_letter_code
_entity_poly.pdbx_strand_id
1 'polypeptide(L)'
;MSPSSPFLLLVLGVLALLVVDLLVALVEGVFLTLLSFHPFRQSMSISFIMNIASGLVNGVLLVLLQRTPHIWLPISFVIAIIIESFVMTYFKRDALRQNTLFAVLVNLASYVILILPAYYFGSRA
;
A
#
# COMPACT_ATOMS: atom_id res chain seq x y z
N MET A 1 -25.31 20.07 0.60
CA MET A 1 -25.21 18.60 0.55
C MET A 1 -25.36 18.05 1.96
N SER A 2 -26.19 17.03 2.14
CA SER A 2 -26.40 16.39 3.45
C SER A 2 -25.11 15.64 3.88
N PRO A 3 -24.74 15.62 5.18
CA PRO A 3 -23.63 14.80 5.66
C PRO A 3 -23.79 13.30 5.37
N SER A 4 -25.04 12.84 5.18
CA SER A 4 -25.35 11.45 4.84
C SER A 4 -25.42 11.20 3.33
N SER A 5 -25.08 12.19 2.49
CA SER A 5 -25.06 12.03 1.04
C SER A 5 -24.08 10.93 0.63
N PRO A 6 -24.53 9.94 -0.20
CA PRO A 6 -23.61 8.90 -0.71
C PRO A 6 -22.43 9.47 -1.46
N PHE A 7 -22.62 10.58 -2.18
CA PHE A 7 -21.53 11.24 -2.91
C PHE A 7 -20.48 11.81 -1.93
N LEU A 8 -20.93 12.48 -0.87
CA LEU A 8 -20.02 13.02 0.15
C LEU A 8 -19.24 11.90 0.84
N LEU A 9 -19.91 10.80 1.20
CA LEU A 9 -19.27 9.64 1.82
C LEU A 9 -18.23 9.02 0.88
N LEU A 10 -18.53 8.93 -0.40
CA LEU A 10 -17.59 8.43 -1.40
C LEU A 10 -16.34 9.32 -1.48
N VAL A 11 -16.53 10.64 -1.57
CA VAL A 11 -15.42 11.60 -1.63
C VAL A 11 -14.55 11.50 -0.38
N LEU A 12 -15.15 11.47 0.81
CA LEU A 12 -14.41 11.35 2.06
C LEU A 12 -13.66 10.01 2.15
N GLY A 13 -14.27 8.92 1.68
CA GLY A 13 -13.62 7.61 1.64
C GLY A 13 -12.41 7.58 0.72
N VAL A 14 -12.53 8.16 -0.47
CA VAL A 14 -11.41 8.26 -1.42
C VAL A 14 -10.28 9.10 -0.84
N LEU A 15 -10.61 10.25 -0.24
CA LEU A 15 -9.60 11.10 0.41
C LEU A 15 -8.89 10.39 1.55
N ALA A 16 -9.61 9.63 2.37
CA ALA A 16 -9.04 8.85 3.45
C ALA A 16 -8.07 7.79 2.93
N LEU A 17 -8.46 7.06 1.87
CA LEU A 17 -7.60 6.06 1.24
C LEU A 17 -6.34 6.69 0.66
N LEU A 18 -6.44 7.86 0.02
CA LEU A 18 -5.27 8.56 -0.52
C LEU A 18 -4.30 8.96 0.60
N VAL A 19 -4.81 9.44 1.73
CA VAL A 19 -3.96 9.78 2.89
C VAL A 19 -3.25 8.53 3.41
N VAL A 20 -3.95 7.42 3.55
CA VAL A 20 -3.35 6.14 3.99
C VAL A 20 -2.28 5.68 3.01
N ASP A 21 -2.56 5.73 1.71
CA ASP A 21 -1.60 5.33 0.68
C ASP A 21 -0.35 6.21 0.71
N LEU A 22 -0.49 7.51 0.93
CA LEU A 22 0.65 8.41 1.08
C LEU A 22 1.51 8.06 2.29
N LEU A 23 0.89 7.76 3.43
CA LEU A 23 1.60 7.33 4.64
C LEU A 23 2.34 6.01 4.41
N VAL A 24 1.68 5.04 3.78
CA VAL A 24 2.30 3.75 3.43
C VAL A 24 3.49 3.99 2.50
N ALA A 25 3.33 4.82 1.47
CA ALA A 25 4.40 5.13 0.52
C ALA A 25 5.60 5.79 1.21
N LEU A 26 5.36 6.69 2.16
CA LEU A 26 6.44 7.32 2.94
C LEU A 26 7.21 6.28 3.76
N VAL A 27 6.51 5.42 4.49
CA VAL A 27 7.14 4.36 5.30
C VAL A 27 7.96 3.43 4.41
N GLU A 28 7.38 2.96 3.32
CA GLU A 28 8.04 2.02 2.42
C GLU A 28 9.24 2.66 1.71
N GLY A 29 9.12 3.93 1.31
CA GLY A 29 10.23 4.67 0.70
C GLY A 29 11.41 4.83 1.63
N VAL A 30 11.16 5.08 2.92
CA VAL A 30 12.22 5.13 3.94
C VAL A 30 12.88 3.76 4.08
N PHE A 31 12.10 2.68 4.18
CA PHE A 31 12.64 1.33 4.29
C PHE A 31 13.44 0.91 3.05
N LEU A 32 12.95 1.26 1.84
CA LEU A 32 13.72 1.00 0.62
C LEU A 32 15.07 1.72 0.62
N THR A 33 15.10 2.95 1.12
CA THR A 33 16.35 3.70 1.26
C THR A 33 17.29 3.01 2.24
N LEU A 34 16.76 2.56 3.39
CA LEU A 34 17.54 1.83 4.40
C LEU A 34 18.05 0.48 3.88
N LEU A 35 17.30 -0.17 2.99
CA LEU A 35 17.71 -1.42 2.34
C LEU A 35 18.67 -1.18 1.16
N SER A 36 19.05 0.07 0.91
CA SER A 36 19.95 0.45 -0.17
C SER A 36 19.43 0.09 -1.56
N PHE A 37 18.10 0.15 -1.75
CA PHE A 37 17.49 -0.11 -3.06
C PHE A 37 17.91 0.94 -4.08
N HIS A 38 17.73 2.22 -3.72
CA HIS A 38 18.19 3.39 -4.45
C HIS A 38 18.42 4.54 -3.45
N PRO A 39 19.06 5.65 -3.85
CA PRO A 39 19.12 6.84 -3.00
C PRO A 39 17.71 7.32 -2.60
N PHE A 40 17.62 8.06 -1.51
CA PHE A 40 16.34 8.45 -0.88
C PHE A 40 15.32 9.00 -1.88
N ARG A 41 15.73 9.95 -2.73
CA ARG A 41 14.81 10.59 -3.69
C ARG A 41 14.22 9.58 -4.67
N GLN A 42 15.06 8.70 -5.22
CA GLN A 42 14.61 7.67 -6.17
C GLN A 42 13.77 6.60 -5.48
N SER A 43 14.20 6.14 -4.30
CA SER A 43 13.45 5.15 -3.52
C SER A 43 12.07 5.68 -3.15
N MET A 44 11.98 6.95 -2.77
CA MET A 44 10.72 7.59 -2.43
C MET A 44 9.80 7.69 -3.65
N SER A 45 10.33 8.12 -4.80
CA SER A 45 9.55 8.20 -6.05
C SER A 45 9.04 6.83 -6.48
N ILE A 46 9.88 5.81 -6.43
CA ILE A 46 9.50 4.44 -6.78
C ILE A 46 8.45 3.92 -5.81
N SER A 47 8.59 4.20 -4.50
CA SER A 47 7.60 3.84 -3.50
C SER A 47 6.23 4.46 -3.80
N PHE A 48 6.16 5.73 -4.17
CA PHE A 48 4.90 6.37 -4.56
C PHE A 48 4.29 5.69 -5.78
N ILE A 49 5.08 5.41 -6.81
CA ILE A 49 4.60 4.76 -8.03
C ILE A 49 4.05 3.37 -7.73
N MET A 50 4.80 2.55 -7.00
CA MET A 50 4.36 1.18 -6.71
C MET A 50 3.14 1.14 -5.80
N ASN A 51 3.01 2.09 -4.86
CA ASN A 51 1.85 2.16 -3.99
C ASN A 51 0.60 2.66 -4.73
N ILE A 52 0.75 3.59 -5.69
CA ILE A 52 -0.37 3.99 -6.54
C ILE A 52 -0.85 2.77 -7.35
N ALA A 53 0.06 2.03 -7.98
CA ALA A 53 -0.28 0.86 -8.78
C ALA A 53 -0.97 -0.23 -7.94
N SER A 54 -0.38 -0.61 -6.80
CA SER A 54 -0.97 -1.63 -5.93
C SER A 54 -2.25 -1.14 -5.27
N GLY A 55 -2.31 0.14 -4.91
CA GLY A 55 -3.48 0.75 -4.30
C GLY A 55 -4.70 0.77 -5.20
N LEU A 56 -4.52 1.00 -6.50
CA LEU A 56 -5.62 0.95 -7.47
C LEU A 56 -6.24 -0.45 -7.54
N VAL A 57 -5.40 -1.48 -7.62
CA VAL A 57 -5.86 -2.87 -7.68
C VAL A 57 -6.49 -3.28 -6.35
N ASN A 58 -5.85 -2.96 -5.23
CA ASN A 58 -6.36 -3.31 -3.91
C ASN A 58 -7.63 -2.52 -3.56
N GLY A 59 -7.79 -1.31 -4.08
CA GLY A 59 -9.02 -0.55 -3.93
C GLY A 59 -10.21 -1.24 -4.59
N VAL A 60 -10.02 -1.80 -5.78
CA VAL A 60 -11.05 -2.60 -6.46
C VAL A 60 -11.38 -3.84 -5.63
N LEU A 61 -10.35 -4.54 -5.13
CA LEU A 61 -10.55 -5.71 -4.29
C LEU A 61 -11.28 -5.38 -2.99
N LEU A 62 -10.98 -4.23 -2.38
CA LEU A 62 -11.68 -3.79 -1.18
C LEU A 62 -13.18 -3.63 -1.43
N VAL A 63 -13.55 -3.02 -2.56
CA VAL A 63 -14.97 -2.88 -2.93
C VAL A 63 -15.64 -4.24 -3.06
N LEU A 64 -14.96 -5.21 -3.68
CA LEU A 64 -15.50 -6.55 -3.89
C LEU A 64 -15.56 -7.40 -2.62
N LEU A 65 -14.58 -7.24 -1.73
CA LEU A 65 -14.38 -8.10 -0.56
C LEU A 65 -14.56 -7.37 0.78
N GLN A 66 -15.22 -6.21 0.79
CA GLN A 66 -15.34 -5.36 1.98
C GLN A 66 -16.04 -6.06 3.16
N ARG A 67 -16.88 -7.06 2.90
CA ARG A 67 -17.59 -7.81 3.94
C ARG A 67 -16.77 -8.96 4.50
N THR A 68 -15.61 -9.23 3.94
CA THR A 68 -14.75 -10.34 4.34
C THR A 68 -13.30 -9.86 4.54
N PRO A 69 -13.04 -9.00 5.54
CA PRO A 69 -11.71 -8.42 5.75
C PRO A 69 -10.63 -9.47 6.04
N HIS A 70 -11.00 -10.59 6.65
CA HIS A 70 -10.08 -11.71 6.90
C HIS A 70 -9.60 -12.39 5.61
N ILE A 71 -10.35 -12.23 4.50
CA ILE A 71 -9.95 -12.70 3.17
C ILE A 71 -9.21 -11.59 2.43
N TRP A 72 -9.74 -10.37 2.47
CA TRP A 72 -9.18 -9.22 1.75
C TRP A 72 -7.76 -8.89 2.20
N LEU A 73 -7.48 -8.87 3.52
CA LEU A 73 -6.18 -8.47 4.05
C LEU A 73 -5.03 -9.36 3.51
N PRO A 74 -5.11 -10.72 3.62
CA PRO A 74 -4.04 -11.56 3.07
C PRO A 74 -3.91 -11.46 1.55
N ILE A 75 -5.02 -11.38 0.83
CA ILE A 75 -5.00 -11.28 -0.64
C ILE A 75 -4.39 -9.96 -1.06
N SER A 76 -4.76 -8.85 -0.42
CA SER A 76 -4.21 -7.54 -0.74
C SER A 76 -2.71 -7.47 -0.48
N PHE A 77 -2.23 -8.13 0.58
CA PHE A 77 -0.82 -8.23 0.90
C PHE A 77 -0.04 -8.94 -0.21
N VAL A 78 -0.52 -10.11 -0.64
CA VAL A 78 0.13 -10.88 -1.71
C VAL A 78 0.12 -10.12 -3.03
N ILE A 79 -1.00 -9.49 -3.39
CA ILE A 79 -1.12 -8.71 -4.61
C ILE A 79 -0.21 -7.49 -4.58
N ALA A 80 -0.11 -6.81 -3.44
CA ALA A 80 0.82 -5.68 -3.29
C ALA A 80 2.26 -6.13 -3.55
N ILE A 81 2.68 -7.26 -2.98
CA ILE A 81 4.03 -7.79 -3.19
C ILE A 81 4.28 -8.07 -4.68
N ILE A 82 3.33 -8.71 -5.36
CA ILE A 82 3.47 -9.05 -6.78
C ILE A 82 3.61 -7.78 -7.63
N ILE A 83 2.70 -6.83 -7.47
CA ILE A 83 2.69 -5.59 -8.26
C ILE A 83 3.94 -4.77 -7.98
N GLU A 84 4.29 -4.60 -6.71
CA GLU A 84 5.43 -3.79 -6.32
C GLU A 84 6.74 -4.41 -6.76
N SER A 85 6.86 -5.75 -6.73
CA SER A 85 8.03 -6.46 -7.26
C SER A 85 8.23 -6.17 -8.75
N PHE A 86 7.15 -6.17 -9.53
CA PHE A 86 7.23 -5.83 -10.95
C PHE A 86 7.60 -4.37 -11.18
N VAL A 87 7.02 -3.46 -10.43
CA VAL A 87 7.37 -2.04 -10.54
C VAL A 87 8.84 -1.82 -10.19
N MET A 88 9.31 -2.39 -9.09
CA MET A 88 10.72 -2.28 -8.68
C MET A 88 11.66 -2.87 -9.72
N THR A 89 11.28 -3.99 -10.34
CA THR A 89 12.07 -4.64 -11.37
C THR A 89 12.13 -3.80 -12.65
N TYR A 90 11.10 -3.02 -12.94
CA TYR A 90 11.14 -2.06 -14.03
C TYR A 90 12.25 -1.02 -13.83
N PHE A 91 12.43 -0.54 -12.59
CA PHE A 91 13.44 0.46 -12.26
C PHE A 91 14.82 -0.15 -11.95
N LYS A 92 14.87 -1.40 -11.55
CA LYS A 92 16.14 -2.10 -11.22
C LYS A 92 16.10 -3.50 -11.82
N ARG A 93 16.46 -3.59 -13.10
CA ARG A 93 16.42 -4.83 -13.88
C ARG A 93 17.44 -5.84 -13.35
N ASP A 94 17.20 -7.12 -13.66
CA ASP A 94 18.06 -8.25 -13.29
C ASP A 94 18.19 -8.46 -11.77
N ALA A 95 17.26 -7.92 -11.00
CA ALA A 95 17.23 -8.03 -9.55
C ALA A 95 15.86 -8.50 -9.03
N LEU A 96 15.11 -9.29 -9.80
CA LEU A 96 13.75 -9.70 -9.45
C LEU A 96 13.68 -10.36 -8.08
N ARG A 97 14.61 -11.27 -7.78
CA ARG A 97 14.65 -11.97 -6.50
C ARG A 97 14.84 -11.02 -5.33
N GLN A 98 15.81 -10.10 -5.45
CA GLN A 98 16.07 -9.09 -4.42
C GLN A 98 14.89 -8.11 -4.30
N ASN A 99 14.33 -7.67 -5.43
CA ASN A 99 13.19 -6.75 -5.45
C ASN A 99 11.97 -7.38 -4.79
N THR A 100 11.71 -8.67 -5.05
CA THR A 100 10.62 -9.40 -4.41
C THR A 100 10.83 -9.48 -2.90
N LEU A 101 12.04 -9.78 -2.45
CA LEU A 101 12.36 -9.80 -1.03
C LEU A 101 12.14 -8.41 -0.40
N PHE A 102 12.60 -7.36 -1.06
CA PHE A 102 12.41 -6.00 -0.57
C PHE A 102 10.92 -5.62 -0.53
N ALA A 103 10.14 -6.03 -1.54
CA ALA A 103 8.70 -5.81 -1.53
C ALA A 103 8.03 -6.51 -0.34
N VAL A 104 8.43 -7.74 -0.02
CA VAL A 104 7.94 -8.45 1.17
C VAL A 104 8.28 -7.66 2.43
N LEU A 105 9.53 -7.25 2.58
CA LEU A 105 10.00 -6.56 3.79
C LEU A 105 9.30 -5.21 3.98
N VAL A 106 9.18 -4.39 2.94
CA VAL A 106 8.55 -3.07 3.08
C VAL A 106 7.05 -3.19 3.30
N ASN A 107 6.40 -4.18 2.71
CA ASN A 107 4.97 -4.44 2.96
C ASN A 107 4.74 -4.95 4.38
N LEU A 108 5.60 -5.83 4.89
CA LEU A 108 5.54 -6.24 6.28
C LEU A 108 5.69 -5.05 7.21
N ALA A 109 6.65 -4.16 6.94
CA ALA A 109 6.87 -2.96 7.74
C ALA A 109 5.64 -2.06 7.75
N SER A 110 5.05 -1.77 6.58
CA SER A 110 3.88 -0.89 6.50
C SER A 110 2.65 -1.53 7.14
N TYR A 111 2.43 -2.82 6.98
CA TYR A 111 1.30 -3.51 7.62
C TYR A 111 1.43 -3.49 9.15
N VAL A 112 2.61 -3.79 9.67
CA VAL A 112 2.84 -3.79 11.13
C VAL A 112 2.73 -2.39 11.72
N ILE A 113 3.27 -1.38 11.04
CA ILE A 113 3.34 -0.01 11.56
C ILE A 113 2.03 0.76 11.36
N LEU A 114 1.34 0.58 10.21
CA LEU A 114 0.20 1.40 9.82
C LEU A 114 -1.11 0.61 9.71
N ILE A 115 -1.11 -0.50 8.98
CA ILE A 115 -2.36 -1.16 8.60
C ILE A 115 -2.98 -1.90 9.78
N LEU A 116 -2.23 -2.74 10.47
CA LEU A 116 -2.74 -3.48 11.62
C LEU A 116 -3.14 -2.57 12.78
N PRO A 117 -2.37 -1.55 13.17
CA PRO A 117 -2.83 -0.61 14.19
C PRO A 117 -4.09 0.14 13.79
N ALA A 118 -4.20 0.60 12.54
CA ALA A 118 -5.41 1.29 12.06
C ALA A 118 -6.62 0.37 12.11
N TYR A 119 -6.47 -0.88 11.69
CA TYR A 119 -7.55 -1.87 11.74
C TYR A 119 -7.95 -2.17 13.17
N TYR A 120 -6.98 -2.40 14.06
CA TYR A 120 -7.23 -2.73 15.47
C TYR A 120 -7.94 -1.60 16.20
N PHE A 121 -7.44 -0.37 16.09
CA PHE A 121 -8.06 0.79 16.76
C PHE A 121 -9.37 1.18 16.09
N GLY A 122 -9.49 1.05 14.78
CA GLY A 122 -10.74 1.31 14.06
C GLY A 122 -11.86 0.37 14.46
N SER A 123 -11.58 -0.89 14.75
CA SER A 123 -12.58 -1.87 15.16
C SER A 123 -13.09 -1.63 16.58
N ARG A 124 -12.39 -0.85 17.40
CA ARG A 124 -12.80 -0.50 18.76
C ARG A 124 -13.59 0.79 18.86
N ALA A 125 -13.54 1.58 17.81
CA ALA A 125 -14.30 2.81 17.75
C ALA A 125 -15.75 2.53 17.32
#